data_0549ed3527e7f73419a6f1bb111bec36
#
_entry.id   0549ed3527e7f73419a6f1bb111bec36
#
_cell.length_a   1.000
_cell.length_b   1.000
_cell.length_c   1.000
_cell.angle_alpha   90.00
_cell.angle_beta   90.00
_cell.angle_gamma   90.00
#
_symmetry.space_group_name_H-M   'P 1'
#
loop_
_entity.id
_entity.type
_entity.pdbx_description
1 polymer ?
#
loop_
_entity_poly.entity_id
_entity_poly.type
_entity_poly.pdbx_seq_one_letter_code
_entity_poly.pdbx_strand_id
1 'polypeptide(L)'
;MERTERPSRRSSAQLRRRAAARLVGLAGVLTASALVSAPQEPVEQIVIGGVTPRFAVPDCVVRQGDERSRSACATISQVLRNDLRFEGLFQFVPDSLLSAIPPLHPEAPRFEDWRGIGARILVVTRAEVAGADLTVEVRVYFVDSGQTMLARRYSGRADNPRVFAHQASDDIMTLTQYKGVARTRIAYCSDRDADAKSRAKELYIVDYDGFNPRRVTVNNSLNILPVWSPDGASLAYVSYRGGGPLVYLARIFEGRSVANLTGERGDSQAFSPAFSPDGRRLAFASNRAGSMDVWIAGADGADQRRLTTTPAKDTAPCWSPTAQEIAFTSDRAGTPQIWIMDSEGLNVRRLTTIGGYNDGCAWNPSKQFSEIAYTARLEAGGFDIAVIDLATRQVRQLTQGRGSCEYPSWAPNGRHLVFSCRRGTRWELAIADREGRSTQTLATGPGNNVQPDWGP
;
A
#
# COMPACT_ATOMS: atom_id res chain seq x y z
N MET A 1 49.60 -2.04 -70.92
CA MET A 1 51.05 -2.06 -70.70
C MET A 1 51.22 -2.36 -69.25
N GLU A 2 51.39 -3.57 -68.96
CA GLU A 2 52.63 -4.26 -68.55
C GLU A 2 52.91 -3.96 -67.09
N ARG A 3 53.04 -4.85 -66.27
CA ARG A 3 53.40 -6.26 -65.97
C ARG A 3 53.67 -6.32 -64.49
N THR A 4 53.06 -7.27 -63.84
CA THR A 4 53.69 -8.43 -63.18
C THR A 4 54.85 -8.10 -62.25
N GLU A 5 54.95 -8.59 -61.01
CA GLU A 5 55.07 -9.99 -60.59
C GLU A 5 55.08 -10.12 -59.06
N ARG A 6 54.54 -11.20 -58.56
CA ARG A 6 54.98 -11.92 -57.34
C ARG A 6 56.15 -12.82 -57.76
N PRO A 7 56.96 -13.45 -56.92
CA PRO A 7 56.71 -14.10 -55.61
C PRO A 7 57.89 -14.00 -54.63
N SER A 8 58.05 -14.62 -53.49
CA SER A 8 58.09 -16.00 -53.10
C SER A 8 58.45 -16.17 -51.61
N ARG A 9 58.01 -17.24 -51.08
CA ARG A 9 58.29 -17.94 -49.84
C ARG A 9 59.76 -18.17 -49.51
N ARG A 10 60.07 -18.25 -48.19
CA ARG A 10 60.80 -19.29 -47.42
C ARG A 10 61.15 -18.74 -46.05
N SER A 11 60.83 -19.31 -44.99
CA SER A 11 60.94 -20.57 -44.24
C SER A 11 62.07 -20.49 -43.19
N SER A 12 61.70 -20.96 -42.02
CA SER A 12 62.43 -21.69 -40.99
C SER A 12 63.08 -20.93 -39.87
N ALA A 13 62.58 -21.07 -38.76
CA ALA A 13 62.97 -21.97 -37.66
C ALA A 13 64.08 -21.52 -36.73
N GLN A 14 63.72 -21.53 -35.47
CA GLN A 14 64.54 -21.75 -34.27
C GLN A 14 65.44 -20.62 -33.76
N LEU A 15 65.04 -20.11 -32.60
CA LEU A 15 65.92 -20.28 -31.42
C LEU A 15 65.18 -19.87 -30.13
N ARG A 16 65.13 -20.83 -29.25
CA ARG A 16 64.70 -20.66 -27.87
C ARG A 16 65.70 -19.77 -27.11
N ARG A 17 65.23 -18.87 -26.27
CA ARG A 17 65.76 -18.64 -24.91
C ARG A 17 64.87 -17.68 -24.11
N ARG A 18 64.39 -18.20 -23.04
CA ARG A 18 64.06 -17.70 -21.71
C ARG A 18 64.19 -16.19 -21.48
N ALA A 19 63.07 -15.56 -21.14
CA ALA A 19 63.03 -14.49 -20.16
C ALA A 19 61.67 -14.54 -19.46
N ALA A 20 61.70 -14.72 -18.16
CA ALA A 20 60.56 -14.67 -17.27
C ALA A 20 60.01 -13.23 -17.22
N ALA A 21 58.78 -13.00 -17.64
CA ALA A 21 58.06 -11.76 -17.41
C ALA A 21 56.83 -12.08 -16.59
N ARG A 22 56.73 -11.46 -15.46
CA ARG A 22 55.66 -11.49 -14.47
C ARG A 22 54.31 -11.21 -15.11
N LEU A 23 53.42 -12.19 -15.12
CA LEU A 23 51.99 -11.98 -15.28
C LEU A 23 51.48 -11.36 -13.97
N VAL A 24 51.24 -10.06 -13.97
CA VAL A 24 50.35 -9.44 -13.01
C VAL A 24 48.93 -9.74 -13.48
N GLY A 25 48.32 -10.77 -12.89
CA GLY A 25 46.90 -11.06 -13.05
C GLY A 25 46.13 -9.93 -12.38
N LEU A 26 45.42 -9.09 -13.17
CA LEU A 26 44.30 -8.31 -12.71
C LEU A 26 43.17 -9.32 -12.42
N ALA A 27 43.10 -9.80 -11.18
CA ALA A 27 41.90 -10.39 -10.63
C ALA A 27 40.90 -9.23 -10.45
N GLY A 28 40.00 -9.08 -11.38
CA GLY A 28 38.80 -8.28 -11.19
C GLY A 28 38.03 -8.86 -10.01
N VAL A 29 38.16 -8.24 -8.86
CA VAL A 29 37.29 -8.49 -7.72
C VAL A 29 35.91 -7.94 -8.12
N LEU A 30 35.06 -8.79 -8.64
CA LEU A 30 33.61 -8.62 -8.61
C LEU A 30 33.22 -8.60 -7.12
N THR A 31 33.20 -7.42 -6.52
CA THR A 31 32.50 -7.22 -5.27
C THR A 31 31.01 -7.38 -5.57
N ALA A 32 30.51 -8.60 -5.42
CA ALA A 32 29.11 -8.80 -5.17
C ALA A 32 28.82 -8.02 -3.88
N SER A 33 28.20 -6.86 -4.03
CA SER A 33 27.59 -6.15 -2.90
C SER A 33 26.49 -7.06 -2.39
N ALA A 34 26.81 -7.90 -1.41
CA ALA A 34 25.82 -8.58 -0.63
C ALA A 34 24.88 -7.49 -0.13
N LEU A 35 23.59 -7.60 -0.46
CA LEU A 35 22.52 -6.89 0.22
C LEU A 35 22.62 -7.31 1.69
N VAL A 36 23.38 -6.55 2.46
CA VAL A 36 23.41 -6.69 3.91
C VAL A 36 21.99 -6.34 4.33
N SER A 37 21.25 -7.34 4.79
CA SER A 37 20.01 -7.08 5.53
C SER A 37 20.40 -6.12 6.65
N ALA A 38 19.94 -4.88 6.55
CA ALA A 38 20.12 -3.90 7.61
C ALA A 38 19.66 -4.53 8.93
N PRO A 39 20.34 -4.26 10.06
CA PRO A 39 19.84 -4.70 11.34
C PRO A 39 18.39 -4.24 11.44
N GLN A 40 17.48 -5.19 11.67
CA GLN A 40 16.05 -4.90 11.81
C GLN A 40 15.92 -3.92 12.96
N GLU A 41 15.51 -2.69 12.65
CA GLU A 41 15.14 -1.74 13.69
C GLU A 41 14.06 -2.37 14.56
N PRO A 42 14.12 -2.17 15.89
CA PRO A 42 13.11 -2.71 16.78
C PRO A 42 11.74 -2.18 16.34
N VAL A 43 10.73 -3.07 16.36
CA VAL A 43 9.34 -2.68 16.11
C VAL A 43 9.06 -1.47 17.00
N GLU A 44 8.61 -0.36 16.43
CA GLU A 44 8.17 0.80 17.20
C GLU A 44 7.01 0.36 18.10
N GLN A 45 7.33 0.00 19.31
CA GLN A 45 6.36 -0.43 20.31
C GLN A 45 5.99 0.78 21.17
N ILE A 46 4.73 0.85 21.56
CA ILE A 46 4.30 1.85 22.52
C ILE A 46 5.03 1.55 23.84
N VAL A 47 5.81 2.52 24.31
CA VAL A 47 6.53 2.42 25.57
C VAL A 47 5.86 3.31 26.59
N ILE A 48 5.36 2.74 27.68
CA ILE A 48 4.84 3.47 28.83
C ILE A 48 5.76 3.19 30.02
N GLY A 49 6.41 4.24 30.53
CA GLY A 49 7.32 4.09 31.68
C GLY A 49 8.52 3.18 31.40
N GLY A 50 9.04 3.13 30.15
CA GLY A 50 10.21 2.33 29.76
C GLY A 50 9.92 0.85 29.46
N VAL A 51 8.65 0.43 29.49
CA VAL A 51 8.23 -0.96 29.22
C VAL A 51 7.14 -0.98 28.14
N THR A 52 7.22 -1.91 27.19
CA THR A 52 6.13 -2.15 26.24
C THR A 52 4.94 -2.77 26.97
N PRO A 53 3.79 -2.08 27.09
CA PRO A 53 2.66 -2.59 27.85
C PRO A 53 1.99 -3.76 27.12
N ARG A 54 1.62 -4.80 27.87
CA ARG A 54 0.76 -5.85 27.35
C ARG A 54 -0.71 -5.44 27.43
N PHE A 55 -1.40 -5.60 26.31
CA PHE A 55 -2.82 -5.35 26.16
C PHE A 55 -3.63 -6.60 26.47
N ALA A 56 -4.59 -6.49 27.38
CA ALA A 56 -5.63 -7.48 27.57
C ALA A 56 -6.91 -6.98 26.87
N VAL A 57 -7.42 -7.75 25.93
CA VAL A 57 -8.67 -7.48 25.21
C VAL A 57 -9.59 -8.68 25.41
N PRO A 58 -10.25 -8.79 26.58
CA PRO A 58 -11.17 -9.89 26.88
C PRO A 58 -12.40 -9.86 25.99
N ASP A 59 -13.24 -10.88 26.09
CA ASP A 59 -14.51 -10.91 25.40
C ASP A 59 -15.42 -9.77 25.83
N CYS A 60 -16.18 -9.27 24.88
CA CYS A 60 -17.17 -8.24 25.08
C CYS A 60 -18.25 -8.74 26.05
N VAL A 61 -18.66 -7.90 26.97
CA VAL A 61 -19.69 -8.20 27.98
C VAL A 61 -21.07 -7.83 27.47
N VAL A 62 -22.00 -8.75 27.57
CA VAL A 62 -23.41 -8.53 27.22
C VAL A 62 -24.19 -8.02 28.44
N ARG A 63 -24.91 -6.91 28.30
CA ARG A 63 -25.72 -6.35 29.39
C ARG A 63 -26.96 -7.16 29.66
N GLN A 64 -27.66 -7.56 28.57
CA GLN A 64 -28.81 -8.47 28.61
C GLN A 64 -28.47 -9.70 27.78
N GLY A 65 -28.72 -10.87 28.31
CA GLY A 65 -28.21 -12.14 27.77
C GLY A 65 -28.98 -12.67 26.55
N ASP A 66 -29.58 -11.81 25.69
CA ASP A 66 -30.21 -12.25 24.46
C ASP A 66 -29.21 -12.67 23.39
N GLU A 67 -29.65 -13.52 22.45
CA GLU A 67 -28.78 -14.11 21.43
C GLU A 67 -28.19 -13.06 20.45
N ARG A 68 -28.94 -12.01 20.14
CA ARG A 68 -28.51 -10.96 19.23
C ARG A 68 -27.37 -10.14 19.85
N SER A 69 -27.49 -9.80 21.13
CA SER A 69 -26.45 -9.12 21.89
C SER A 69 -25.18 -9.98 22.01
N ARG A 70 -25.35 -11.32 22.25
CA ARG A 70 -24.19 -12.25 22.28
C ARG A 70 -23.49 -12.33 20.93
N SER A 71 -24.23 -12.46 19.83
CA SER A 71 -23.67 -12.50 18.48
C SER A 71 -22.93 -11.21 18.10
N ALA A 72 -23.52 -10.05 18.42
CA ALA A 72 -22.90 -8.75 18.21
C ALA A 72 -21.60 -8.61 19.03
N CYS A 73 -21.63 -8.99 20.30
CA CYS A 73 -20.48 -8.99 21.19
C CYS A 73 -19.33 -9.88 20.67
N ALA A 74 -19.64 -11.10 20.23
CA ALA A 74 -18.64 -12.01 19.65
C ALA A 74 -17.96 -11.39 18.42
N THR A 75 -18.74 -10.80 17.52
CA THR A 75 -18.23 -10.08 16.35
C THR A 75 -17.34 -8.91 16.75
N ILE A 76 -17.78 -8.07 17.70
CA ILE A 76 -17.00 -6.92 18.18
C ILE A 76 -15.69 -7.37 18.78
N SER A 77 -15.66 -8.38 19.64
CA SER A 77 -14.44 -8.90 20.25
C SER A 77 -13.45 -9.37 19.22
N GLN A 78 -13.91 -10.19 18.27
CA GLN A 78 -13.05 -10.75 17.23
C GLN A 78 -12.46 -9.66 16.33
N VAL A 79 -13.29 -8.75 15.83
CA VAL A 79 -12.87 -7.69 14.91
C VAL A 79 -11.90 -6.73 15.61
N LEU A 80 -12.24 -6.27 16.83
CA LEU A 80 -11.38 -5.36 17.58
C LEU A 80 -9.99 -5.96 17.87
N ARG A 81 -9.93 -7.25 18.26
CA ARG A 81 -8.64 -7.93 18.46
C ARG A 81 -7.84 -8.03 17.17
N ASN A 82 -8.50 -8.33 16.05
CA ASN A 82 -7.85 -8.42 14.74
C ASN A 82 -7.31 -7.08 14.30
N ASP A 83 -8.09 -6.01 14.44
CA ASP A 83 -7.70 -4.65 14.10
C ASP A 83 -6.46 -4.21 14.90
N LEU A 84 -6.50 -4.39 16.22
CA LEU A 84 -5.38 -4.01 17.08
C LEU A 84 -4.13 -4.87 16.84
N ARG A 85 -4.28 -6.16 16.51
CA ARG A 85 -3.16 -7.04 16.12
C ARG A 85 -2.57 -6.63 14.77
N PHE A 86 -3.43 -6.24 13.83
CA PHE A 86 -3.00 -5.77 12.51
C PHE A 86 -2.09 -4.54 12.60
N GLU A 87 -2.36 -3.61 13.51
CA GLU A 87 -1.52 -2.43 13.70
C GLU A 87 -0.07 -2.77 14.10
N GLY A 88 0.18 -3.95 14.68
CA GLY A 88 1.53 -4.42 15.00
C GLY A 88 2.26 -3.64 16.09
N LEU A 89 1.56 -2.75 16.81
CA LEU A 89 2.13 -1.85 17.83
C LEU A 89 2.04 -2.42 19.25
N PHE A 90 1.14 -3.38 19.46
CA PHE A 90 0.77 -3.85 20.78
C PHE A 90 1.30 -5.26 21.04
N GLN A 91 1.76 -5.50 22.24
CA GLN A 91 1.92 -6.85 22.76
C GLN A 91 0.61 -7.26 23.44
N PHE A 92 0.17 -8.50 23.21
CA PHE A 92 -1.08 -8.99 23.78
C PHE A 92 -0.81 -10.01 24.88
N VAL A 93 -1.68 -10.01 25.88
CA VAL A 93 -1.79 -11.13 26.81
C VAL A 93 -2.29 -12.35 26.02
N PRO A 94 -1.67 -13.53 26.17
CA PRO A 94 -2.13 -14.75 25.48
C PRO A 94 -3.58 -15.09 25.82
N ASP A 95 -4.34 -15.54 24.81
CA ASP A 95 -5.76 -15.86 24.95
C ASP A 95 -6.01 -16.95 26.02
N SER A 96 -5.05 -17.88 26.23
CA SER A 96 -5.10 -18.88 27.29
C SER A 96 -5.09 -18.30 28.71
N LEU A 97 -4.43 -17.17 28.92
CA LEU A 97 -4.43 -16.46 30.20
C LEU A 97 -5.70 -15.63 30.38
N LEU A 98 -6.25 -15.07 29.30
CA LEU A 98 -7.51 -14.33 29.35
C LEU A 98 -8.66 -15.25 29.80
N SER A 99 -8.69 -16.50 29.35
CA SER A 99 -9.73 -17.49 29.72
C SER A 99 -9.64 -17.96 31.17
N ALA A 100 -8.52 -17.75 31.84
CA ALA A 100 -8.34 -18.09 33.26
C ALA A 100 -8.88 -17.02 34.22
N ILE A 101 -9.18 -15.81 33.71
CA ILE A 101 -9.72 -14.71 34.52
C ILE A 101 -11.25 -14.93 34.73
N PRO A 102 -11.77 -14.70 35.93
CA PRO A 102 -13.23 -14.72 36.18
C PRO A 102 -13.98 -13.76 35.24
N PRO A 103 -15.28 -14.00 34.97
CA PRO A 103 -16.06 -13.14 34.12
C PRO A 103 -15.92 -11.66 34.50
N LEU A 104 -15.64 -10.85 33.51
CA LEU A 104 -15.38 -9.42 33.67
C LEU A 104 -16.64 -8.69 34.13
N HIS A 105 -16.56 -7.98 35.27
CA HIS A 105 -17.58 -7.00 35.63
C HIS A 105 -17.27 -5.66 34.91
N PRO A 106 -18.10 -5.21 33.97
CA PRO A 106 -17.75 -4.13 33.06
C PRO A 106 -17.64 -2.76 33.75
N GLU A 107 -18.30 -2.56 34.89
CA GLU A 107 -18.31 -1.28 35.61
C GLU A 107 -17.25 -1.23 36.73
N ALA A 108 -16.78 -2.39 37.18
CA ALA A 108 -15.79 -2.50 38.24
C ALA A 108 -14.81 -3.64 37.98
N PRO A 109 -13.90 -3.52 37.02
CA PRO A 109 -12.88 -4.55 36.77
C PRO A 109 -12.01 -4.76 38.01
N ARG A 110 -11.76 -6.00 38.37
CA ARG A 110 -10.80 -6.36 39.43
C ARG A 110 -9.38 -6.26 38.86
N PHE A 111 -8.76 -5.11 38.91
CA PHE A 111 -7.47 -4.84 38.28
C PHE A 111 -6.34 -5.78 38.77
N GLU A 112 -6.46 -6.35 39.96
CA GLU A 112 -5.49 -7.32 40.49
C GLU A 112 -5.42 -8.57 39.64
N ASP A 113 -6.54 -9.10 39.19
CA ASP A 113 -6.60 -10.29 38.35
C ASP A 113 -5.83 -10.03 37.01
N TRP A 114 -6.04 -8.86 36.41
CA TRP A 114 -5.37 -8.47 35.17
C TRP A 114 -3.88 -8.21 35.36
N ARG A 115 -3.50 -7.63 36.48
CA ARG A 115 -2.09 -7.43 36.86
C ARG A 115 -1.38 -8.78 37.02
N GLY A 116 -2.06 -9.76 37.63
CA GLY A 116 -1.55 -11.12 37.84
C GLY A 116 -1.16 -11.85 36.54
N ILE A 117 -1.82 -11.59 35.45
CA ILE A 117 -1.49 -12.14 34.11
C ILE A 117 -0.57 -11.24 33.27
N GLY A 118 -0.04 -10.18 33.87
CA GLY A 118 0.91 -9.26 33.23
C GLY A 118 0.31 -8.24 32.28
N ALA A 119 -1.01 -8.00 32.34
CA ALA A 119 -1.65 -6.92 31.60
C ALA A 119 -1.30 -5.57 32.22
N ARG A 120 -0.96 -4.59 31.37
CA ARG A 120 -0.78 -3.18 31.75
C ARG A 120 -1.91 -2.31 31.23
N ILE A 121 -2.48 -2.68 30.12
CA ILE A 121 -3.64 -2.02 29.51
C ILE A 121 -4.78 -3.02 29.40
N LEU A 122 -5.95 -2.63 29.87
CA LEU A 122 -7.16 -3.43 29.80
C LEU A 122 -8.20 -2.71 28.92
N VAL A 123 -8.65 -3.37 27.86
CA VAL A 123 -9.72 -2.88 26.98
C VAL A 123 -11.02 -3.61 27.34
N VAL A 124 -11.96 -2.91 27.92
CA VAL A 124 -13.29 -3.44 28.27
C VAL A 124 -14.29 -3.00 27.23
N THR A 125 -14.97 -3.95 26.60
CA THR A 125 -16.06 -3.70 25.66
C THR A 125 -17.37 -4.24 26.22
N ARG A 126 -18.47 -3.54 25.95
CA ARG A 126 -19.81 -3.91 26.34
C ARG A 126 -20.76 -3.61 25.20
N ALA A 127 -21.71 -4.51 24.93
CA ALA A 127 -22.67 -4.32 23.88
C ALA A 127 -24.09 -4.70 24.33
N GLU A 128 -25.08 -3.98 23.78
CA GLU A 128 -26.49 -4.20 24.04
C GLU A 128 -27.28 -3.93 22.75
N VAL A 129 -28.09 -4.89 22.33
CA VAL A 129 -29.02 -4.73 21.20
C VAL A 129 -30.43 -4.46 21.76
N ALA A 130 -30.99 -3.33 21.36
CA ALA A 130 -32.37 -2.94 21.70
C ALA A 130 -33.16 -2.68 20.40
N GLY A 131 -34.06 -3.59 20.07
CA GLY A 131 -34.81 -3.52 18.80
C GLY A 131 -33.90 -3.61 17.58
N ALA A 132 -33.80 -2.56 16.77
CA ALA A 132 -32.91 -2.48 15.59
C ALA A 132 -31.54 -1.84 15.90
N ASP A 133 -31.36 -1.32 17.10
CA ASP A 133 -30.21 -0.52 17.46
C ASP A 133 -29.23 -1.32 18.33
N LEU A 134 -27.94 -1.05 18.14
CA LEU A 134 -26.83 -1.57 18.92
C LEU A 134 -26.13 -0.39 19.61
N THR A 135 -25.92 -0.54 20.91
CA THR A 135 -25.03 0.35 21.68
C THR A 135 -23.80 -0.41 22.10
N VAL A 136 -22.63 0.21 21.87
CA VAL A 136 -21.32 -0.34 22.25
C VAL A 136 -20.60 0.65 23.12
N GLU A 137 -20.15 0.21 24.30
CA GLU A 137 -19.30 0.99 25.19
C GLU A 137 -17.90 0.38 25.19
N VAL A 138 -16.87 1.23 25.10
CA VAL A 138 -15.47 0.83 25.16
C VAL A 138 -14.75 1.70 26.20
N ARG A 139 -14.04 1.04 27.10
CA ARG A 139 -13.19 1.69 28.09
C ARG A 139 -11.82 1.07 28.07
N VAL A 140 -10.80 1.91 28.09
CA VAL A 140 -9.40 1.50 28.20
C VAL A 140 -8.85 1.98 29.52
N TYR A 141 -8.27 1.05 30.26
CA TYR A 141 -7.73 1.32 31.60
C TYR A 141 -6.23 1.07 31.63
N PHE A 142 -5.54 1.92 32.40
CA PHE A 142 -4.20 1.58 32.87
C PHE A 142 -4.33 0.72 34.13
N VAL A 143 -3.91 -0.54 34.05
CA VAL A 143 -4.20 -1.58 35.06
C VAL A 143 -3.61 -1.28 36.43
N ASP A 144 -2.40 -0.69 36.46
CA ASP A 144 -1.69 -0.45 37.72
C ASP A 144 -2.39 0.57 38.62
N SER A 145 -2.96 1.62 38.04
CA SER A 145 -3.66 2.69 38.77
C SER A 145 -5.16 2.60 38.71
N GLY A 146 -5.74 1.79 37.83
CA GLY A 146 -7.17 1.76 37.53
C GLY A 146 -7.68 3.00 36.77
N GLN A 147 -6.77 3.88 36.31
CA GLN A 147 -7.11 5.10 35.59
C GLN A 147 -7.74 4.78 34.23
N THR A 148 -8.86 5.43 33.91
CA THR A 148 -9.47 5.39 32.57
C THR A 148 -8.67 6.26 31.62
N MET A 149 -8.10 5.66 30.58
CA MET A 149 -7.35 6.33 29.51
C MET A 149 -8.26 6.75 28.35
N LEU A 150 -9.28 5.96 28.07
CA LEU A 150 -10.28 6.21 27.01
C LEU A 150 -11.64 5.69 27.46
N ALA A 151 -12.69 6.47 27.19
CA ALA A 151 -14.07 5.99 27.31
C ALA A 151 -14.86 6.49 26.09
N ARG A 152 -15.53 5.57 25.41
CA ARG A 152 -16.35 5.87 24.22
C ARG A 152 -17.65 5.09 24.26
N ARG A 153 -18.69 5.69 23.69
CA ARG A 153 -19.98 5.06 23.48
C ARG A 153 -20.41 5.30 22.03
N TYR A 154 -20.76 4.23 21.37
CA TYR A 154 -21.25 4.23 19.98
C TYR A 154 -22.69 3.72 19.98
N SER A 155 -23.51 4.29 19.08
CA SER A 155 -24.89 3.84 18.89
C SER A 155 -25.25 3.89 17.42
N GLY A 156 -26.00 2.90 16.95
CA GLY A 156 -26.47 2.81 15.57
C GLY A 156 -27.10 1.44 15.30
N ARG A 157 -27.26 1.09 14.03
CA ARG A 157 -27.95 -0.15 13.64
C ARG A 157 -27.18 -1.41 14.02
N ALA A 158 -27.93 -2.43 14.46
CA ALA A 158 -27.34 -3.70 14.91
C ALA A 158 -26.98 -4.67 13.77
N ASP A 159 -27.31 -4.33 12.52
CA ASP A 159 -27.04 -5.17 11.34
C ASP A 159 -25.57 -5.23 10.93
N ASN A 160 -24.73 -4.27 11.40
CA ASN A 160 -23.30 -4.28 11.14
C ASN A 160 -22.46 -3.94 12.38
N PRO A 161 -22.29 -4.88 13.34
CA PRO A 161 -21.52 -4.65 14.55
C PRO A 161 -20.02 -4.40 14.31
N ARG A 162 -19.48 -4.79 13.15
CA ARG A 162 -18.07 -4.57 12.76
C ARG A 162 -17.70 -3.08 12.74
N VAL A 163 -18.63 -2.23 12.27
CA VAL A 163 -18.39 -0.78 12.20
C VAL A 163 -17.99 -0.21 13.57
N PHE A 164 -18.63 -0.67 14.64
CA PHE A 164 -18.33 -0.21 16.00
C PHE A 164 -16.99 -0.74 16.52
N ALA A 165 -16.60 -1.96 16.13
CA ALA A 165 -15.29 -2.50 16.46
C ALA A 165 -14.18 -1.71 15.77
N HIS A 166 -14.32 -1.40 14.48
CA HIS A 166 -13.38 -0.57 13.72
C HIS A 166 -13.28 0.86 14.28
N GLN A 167 -14.41 1.47 14.68
CA GLN A 167 -14.40 2.78 15.35
C GLN A 167 -13.64 2.71 16.67
N ALA A 168 -13.90 1.66 17.47
CA ALA A 168 -13.22 1.46 18.74
C ALA A 168 -11.69 1.26 18.55
N SER A 169 -11.30 0.48 17.55
CA SER A 169 -9.88 0.30 17.20
C SER A 169 -9.21 1.63 16.86
N ASP A 170 -9.77 2.41 15.94
CA ASP A 170 -9.22 3.70 15.55
C ASP A 170 -9.17 4.69 16.73
N ASP A 171 -10.19 4.68 17.60
CA ASP A 171 -10.19 5.53 18.81
C ASP A 171 -9.11 5.07 19.82
N ILE A 172 -8.86 3.76 19.96
CA ILE A 172 -7.75 3.24 20.78
C ILE A 172 -6.41 3.67 20.19
N MET A 173 -6.28 3.70 18.86
CA MET A 173 -5.08 4.18 18.19
C MET A 173 -4.76 5.66 18.52
N THR A 174 -5.75 6.48 18.91
CA THR A 174 -5.49 7.86 19.36
C THR A 174 -4.66 7.94 20.65
N LEU A 175 -4.53 6.85 21.40
CA LEU A 175 -3.63 6.76 22.56
C LEU A 175 -2.16 6.62 22.13
N THR A 176 -1.91 6.45 20.85
CA THR A 176 -0.60 6.35 20.22
C THR A 176 -0.31 7.61 19.41
N GLN A 177 0.87 7.70 18.82
CA GLN A 177 1.19 8.75 17.85
C GLN A 177 0.70 8.45 16.43
N TYR A 178 0.07 7.30 16.21
CA TYR A 178 -0.33 6.83 14.88
C TYR A 178 -1.84 6.92 14.67
N LYS A 179 -2.23 7.15 13.41
CA LYS A 179 -3.61 7.07 12.98
C LYS A 179 -3.98 5.60 12.74
N GLY A 180 -5.14 5.16 13.21
CA GLY A 180 -5.68 3.84 12.88
C GLY A 180 -6.12 3.72 11.42
N VAL A 181 -6.23 2.49 10.93
CA VAL A 181 -6.65 2.18 9.55
C VAL A 181 -7.91 1.33 9.49
N ALA A 182 -8.51 1.01 10.63
CA ALA A 182 -9.62 0.07 10.69
C ALA A 182 -10.86 0.51 9.90
N ARG A 183 -11.08 1.81 9.71
CA ARG A 183 -12.19 2.36 8.92
C ARG A 183 -11.83 2.69 7.48
N THR A 184 -10.62 2.40 7.04
CA THR A 184 -10.14 2.69 5.70
C THR A 184 -10.59 1.63 4.70
N ARG A 185 -10.49 1.94 3.40
CA ARG A 185 -10.93 1.07 2.31
C ARG A 185 -9.86 0.96 1.23
N ILE A 186 -9.92 -0.16 0.52
CA ILE A 186 -9.05 -0.44 -0.61
C ILE A 186 -9.91 -0.50 -1.87
N ALA A 187 -9.59 0.32 -2.86
CA ALA A 187 -10.13 0.21 -4.20
C ALA A 187 -9.23 -0.70 -5.04
N TYR A 188 -9.79 -1.48 -5.95
CA TYR A 188 -9.03 -2.38 -6.82
C TYR A 188 -9.82 -2.75 -8.08
N CYS A 189 -9.12 -3.33 -9.05
CA CYS A 189 -9.72 -3.84 -10.27
C CYS A 189 -9.92 -5.35 -10.19
N SER A 190 -11.04 -5.85 -10.70
CA SER A 190 -11.33 -7.28 -10.73
C SER A 190 -12.00 -7.69 -12.03
N ASP A 191 -11.65 -8.87 -12.53
CA ASP A 191 -12.28 -9.51 -13.69
C ASP A 191 -13.34 -10.56 -13.29
N ARG A 192 -13.72 -10.62 -12.00
CA ARG A 192 -14.62 -11.66 -11.44
C ARG A 192 -15.98 -11.76 -12.12
N ASP A 193 -16.46 -10.64 -12.68
CA ASP A 193 -17.75 -10.59 -13.38
C ASP A 193 -17.60 -10.54 -14.90
N ALA A 194 -16.38 -10.71 -15.42
CA ALA A 194 -16.12 -10.72 -16.84
C ALA A 194 -16.49 -12.06 -17.46
N ASP A 195 -17.11 -12.02 -18.63
CA ASP A 195 -17.29 -13.22 -19.45
C ASP A 195 -15.92 -13.78 -19.86
N ALA A 196 -15.82 -15.09 -20.05
CA ALA A 196 -14.57 -15.79 -20.37
C ALA A 196 -13.84 -15.25 -21.62
N LYS A 197 -14.54 -14.55 -22.52
CA LYS A 197 -14.00 -13.92 -23.73
C LYS A 197 -13.76 -12.41 -23.58
N SER A 198 -14.22 -11.82 -22.49
CA SER A 198 -14.08 -10.41 -22.23
C SER A 198 -12.76 -10.08 -21.55
N ARG A 199 -12.20 -8.91 -21.87
CA ARG A 199 -11.08 -8.30 -21.13
C ARG A 199 -11.56 -7.26 -20.12
N ALA A 200 -12.87 -7.20 -19.88
CA ALA A 200 -13.45 -6.25 -18.96
C ALA A 200 -12.89 -6.45 -17.55
N LYS A 201 -12.64 -5.36 -16.87
CA LYS A 201 -12.41 -5.32 -15.42
C LYS A 201 -13.26 -4.23 -14.85
N GLU A 202 -13.83 -4.51 -13.70
CA GLU A 202 -14.62 -3.52 -12.97
C GLU A 202 -13.90 -3.10 -11.70
N LEU A 203 -14.21 -1.91 -11.22
CA LEU A 203 -13.69 -1.40 -9.96
C LEU A 203 -14.51 -1.92 -8.81
N TYR A 204 -13.81 -2.31 -7.76
CA TYR A 204 -14.35 -2.74 -6.49
C TYR A 204 -13.75 -1.93 -5.36
N ILE A 205 -14.49 -1.86 -4.26
CA ILE A 205 -14.04 -1.34 -2.98
C ILE A 205 -14.26 -2.43 -1.93
N VAL A 206 -13.31 -2.58 -1.02
CA VAL A 206 -13.38 -3.52 0.10
C VAL A 206 -12.89 -2.82 1.36
N ASP A 207 -13.38 -3.21 2.53
CA ASP A 207 -12.84 -2.75 3.80
C ASP A 207 -11.39 -3.25 3.94
N TYR A 208 -10.56 -2.57 4.73
CA TYR A 208 -9.11 -2.85 4.80
C TYR A 208 -8.77 -4.31 5.13
N ASP A 209 -9.67 -5.01 5.82
CA ASP A 209 -9.53 -6.41 6.23
C ASP A 209 -10.12 -7.43 5.25
N GLY A 210 -10.54 -6.98 4.06
CA GLY A 210 -11.10 -7.82 3.01
C GLY A 210 -12.60 -8.07 3.11
N PHE A 211 -13.27 -7.47 4.10
CA PHE A 211 -14.70 -7.65 4.28
C PHE A 211 -15.51 -6.71 3.38
N ASN A 212 -16.76 -7.10 3.07
CA ASN A 212 -17.74 -6.26 2.37
C ASN A 212 -17.28 -5.74 0.99
N PRO A 213 -16.82 -6.62 0.05
CA PRO A 213 -16.45 -6.20 -1.29
C PRO A 213 -17.67 -5.67 -2.04
N ARG A 214 -17.55 -4.47 -2.62
CA ARG A 214 -18.63 -3.79 -3.34
C ARG A 214 -18.16 -3.32 -4.71
N ARG A 215 -18.90 -3.67 -5.76
CA ARG A 215 -18.67 -3.22 -7.14
C ARG A 215 -19.02 -1.73 -7.29
N VAL A 216 -18.15 -0.97 -7.94
CA VAL A 216 -18.28 0.47 -8.18
C VAL A 216 -18.70 0.77 -9.61
N THR A 217 -18.10 0.08 -10.58
CA THR A 217 -18.41 0.27 -12.00
C THR A 217 -19.15 -0.92 -12.57
N VAL A 218 -20.08 -0.65 -13.51
CA VAL A 218 -20.91 -1.67 -14.21
C VAL A 218 -21.04 -1.21 -15.66
N ASN A 219 -19.94 -1.26 -16.42
CA ASN A 219 -19.95 -0.78 -17.80
C ASN A 219 -19.34 -1.76 -18.81
N ASN A 220 -18.97 -2.97 -18.37
CA ASN A 220 -18.40 -4.03 -19.20
C ASN A 220 -17.18 -3.58 -20.04
N SER A 221 -16.40 -2.67 -19.50
CA SER A 221 -15.19 -2.14 -20.12
C SER A 221 -13.96 -2.49 -19.29
N LEU A 222 -12.79 -2.25 -19.83
CA LEU A 222 -11.54 -2.33 -19.08
C LEU A 222 -11.42 -1.06 -18.22
N ASN A 223 -11.64 -1.21 -16.91
CA ASN A 223 -11.44 -0.16 -15.91
C ASN A 223 -10.24 -0.55 -15.04
N ILE A 224 -9.23 0.32 -14.94
CA ILE A 224 -7.95 0.06 -14.30
C ILE A 224 -7.43 1.27 -13.53
N LEU A 225 -6.43 1.05 -12.66
CA LEU A 225 -5.69 2.09 -11.94
C LEU A 225 -6.61 3.04 -11.16
N PRO A 226 -7.48 2.52 -10.27
CA PRO A 226 -8.27 3.38 -9.40
C PRO A 226 -7.38 4.11 -8.41
N VAL A 227 -7.70 5.36 -8.10
CA VAL A 227 -7.03 6.17 -7.08
C VAL A 227 -8.08 6.96 -6.30
N TRP A 228 -8.04 6.86 -4.98
CA TRP A 228 -8.94 7.58 -4.10
C TRP A 228 -8.65 9.09 -4.10
N SER A 229 -9.71 9.89 -4.10
CA SER A 229 -9.60 11.28 -3.66
C SER A 229 -9.27 11.33 -2.16
N PRO A 230 -8.48 12.31 -1.68
CA PRO A 230 -8.06 12.39 -0.27
C PRO A 230 -9.21 12.50 0.74
N ASP A 231 -10.38 12.96 0.31
CA ASP A 231 -11.60 13.01 1.11
C ASP A 231 -12.40 11.69 1.14
N GLY A 232 -11.96 10.67 0.37
CA GLY A 232 -12.65 9.38 0.26
C GLY A 232 -13.99 9.42 -0.47
N ALA A 233 -14.37 10.55 -1.08
CA ALA A 233 -15.66 10.70 -1.73
C ALA A 233 -15.69 10.18 -3.18
N SER A 234 -14.53 10.10 -3.84
CA SER A 234 -14.41 9.78 -5.26
C SER A 234 -13.24 8.86 -5.56
N LEU A 235 -13.31 8.19 -6.73
CA LEU A 235 -12.20 7.48 -7.37
C LEU A 235 -11.93 8.09 -8.75
N ALA A 236 -10.68 8.48 -9.01
CA ALA A 236 -10.19 8.65 -10.36
C ALA A 236 -9.72 7.29 -10.89
N TYR A 237 -9.94 6.99 -12.16
CA TYR A 237 -9.56 5.72 -12.76
C TYR A 237 -9.41 5.82 -14.26
N VAL A 238 -8.71 4.89 -14.87
CA VAL A 238 -8.61 4.77 -16.33
C VAL A 238 -9.72 3.85 -16.84
N SER A 239 -10.44 4.27 -17.87
CA SER A 239 -11.47 3.45 -18.52
C SER A 239 -11.35 3.51 -20.03
N TYR A 240 -11.58 2.37 -20.68
CA TYR A 240 -11.64 2.22 -22.15
C TYR A 240 -13.06 2.38 -22.72
N ARG A 241 -14.04 2.76 -21.90
CA ARG A 241 -15.46 2.90 -22.32
C ARG A 241 -15.71 3.93 -23.43
N GLY A 242 -14.77 4.83 -23.66
CA GLY A 242 -14.83 5.85 -24.70
C GLY A 242 -14.08 5.50 -25.98
N GLY A 243 -13.61 4.25 -26.14
CA GLY A 243 -12.83 3.79 -27.31
C GLY A 243 -11.32 3.78 -27.10
N GLY A 244 -10.81 4.54 -26.13
CA GLY A 244 -9.40 4.58 -25.71
C GLY A 244 -9.26 4.79 -24.20
N PRO A 245 -8.05 4.63 -23.65
CA PRO A 245 -7.79 4.83 -22.23
C PRO A 245 -7.80 6.30 -21.86
N LEU A 246 -8.77 6.71 -21.06
CA LEU A 246 -8.94 8.08 -20.56
C LEU A 246 -9.20 8.04 -19.04
N VAL A 247 -8.91 9.14 -18.37
CA VAL A 247 -9.16 9.26 -16.92
C VAL A 247 -10.58 9.73 -16.66
N TYR A 248 -11.28 8.99 -15.82
CA TYR A 248 -12.65 9.26 -15.38
C TYR A 248 -12.71 9.42 -13.87
N LEU A 249 -13.76 10.07 -13.38
CA LEU A 249 -14.08 10.20 -11.96
C LEU A 249 -15.37 9.45 -11.64
N ALA A 250 -15.37 8.62 -10.60
CA ALA A 250 -16.55 8.00 -10.01
C ALA A 250 -16.80 8.60 -8.64
N ARG A 251 -18.01 9.14 -8.39
CA ARG A 251 -18.44 9.58 -7.06
C ARG A 251 -19.08 8.40 -6.32
N ILE A 252 -18.44 7.96 -5.25
CA ILE A 252 -18.72 6.68 -4.60
C ILE A 252 -20.12 6.67 -3.93
N PHE A 253 -20.54 7.78 -3.35
CA PHE A 253 -21.80 7.88 -2.63
C PHE A 253 -22.97 8.32 -3.51
N GLU A 254 -22.69 8.93 -4.66
CA GLU A 254 -23.74 9.41 -5.57
C GLU A 254 -24.11 8.39 -6.65
N GLY A 255 -23.37 7.26 -6.75
CA GLY A 255 -23.58 6.20 -7.74
C GLY A 255 -23.40 6.64 -9.19
N ARG A 256 -22.79 7.80 -9.41
CA ARG A 256 -22.57 8.40 -10.75
C ARG A 256 -21.09 8.39 -11.11
N SER A 257 -20.79 7.82 -12.25
CA SER A 257 -19.53 8.04 -12.92
C SER A 257 -19.60 9.41 -13.62
N VAL A 258 -18.76 10.32 -13.21
CA VAL A 258 -18.66 11.64 -13.85
C VAL A 258 -17.70 11.55 -15.04
N ALA A 259 -17.83 12.54 -15.93
CA ALA A 259 -17.17 12.64 -17.20
C ALA A 259 -15.65 12.48 -17.13
N ASN A 260 -15.10 12.07 -18.27
CA ASN A 260 -13.72 12.16 -18.67
C ASN A 260 -13.03 13.45 -18.17
N LEU A 261 -12.14 13.30 -17.18
CA LEU A 261 -11.37 14.41 -16.61
C LEU A 261 -10.30 14.96 -17.57
N THR A 262 -9.86 14.15 -18.52
CA THR A 262 -8.81 14.56 -19.46
C THR A 262 -9.32 15.24 -20.72
N GLY A 263 -10.64 15.24 -20.94
CA GLY A 263 -11.30 16.06 -21.97
C GLY A 263 -11.07 15.62 -23.42
N GLU A 264 -10.31 14.56 -23.66
CA GLU A 264 -9.85 14.25 -25.02
C GLU A 264 -10.69 13.19 -25.72
N ARG A 265 -10.81 13.39 -27.04
CA ARG A 265 -11.36 12.44 -28.01
C ARG A 265 -10.30 12.22 -29.08
N GLY A 266 -10.29 11.06 -29.71
CA GLY A 266 -9.34 10.69 -30.76
C GLY A 266 -8.26 9.74 -30.27
N ASP A 267 -7.06 9.85 -30.85
CA ASP A 267 -5.95 8.92 -30.56
C ASP A 267 -5.17 9.22 -29.26
N SER A 268 -5.56 10.27 -28.53
CA SER A 268 -4.93 10.63 -27.27
C SER A 268 -5.29 9.64 -26.16
N GLN A 269 -4.31 9.31 -25.36
CA GLN A 269 -4.41 8.39 -24.23
C GLN A 269 -4.04 9.09 -22.94
N ALA A 270 -4.68 8.68 -21.83
CA ALA A 270 -4.35 9.16 -20.50
C ALA A 270 -4.38 8.01 -19.49
N PHE A 271 -3.35 7.96 -18.63
CA PHE A 271 -3.12 6.89 -17.66
C PHE A 271 -2.68 7.42 -16.30
N SER A 272 -2.69 6.53 -15.32
CA SER A 272 -2.07 6.69 -14.00
C SER A 272 -2.43 8.01 -13.32
N PRO A 273 -3.73 8.26 -13.06
CA PRO A 273 -4.14 9.43 -12.29
C PRO A 273 -3.56 9.39 -10.87
N ALA A 274 -3.25 10.55 -10.30
CA ALA A 274 -2.81 10.71 -8.93
C ALA A 274 -3.30 12.05 -8.36
N PHE A 275 -4.11 12.03 -7.31
CA PHE A 275 -4.53 13.25 -6.63
C PHE A 275 -3.40 13.83 -5.79
N SER A 276 -3.31 15.17 -5.75
CA SER A 276 -2.50 15.84 -4.75
C SER A 276 -3.09 15.63 -3.35
N PRO A 277 -2.27 15.61 -2.27
CA PRO A 277 -2.75 15.37 -0.90
C PRO A 277 -3.83 16.33 -0.41
N ASP A 278 -3.87 17.54 -0.96
CA ASP A 278 -4.90 18.55 -0.67
C ASP A 278 -6.19 18.36 -1.51
N GLY A 279 -6.23 17.38 -2.42
CA GLY A 279 -7.36 17.07 -3.29
C GLY A 279 -7.67 18.10 -4.37
N ARG A 280 -6.82 19.11 -4.54
CA ARG A 280 -7.08 20.22 -5.49
C ARG A 280 -6.58 19.96 -6.89
N ARG A 281 -5.56 19.12 -7.05
CA ARG A 281 -4.90 18.85 -8.33
C ARG A 281 -4.89 17.35 -8.63
N LEU A 282 -4.83 17.05 -9.93
CA LEU A 282 -4.68 15.70 -10.46
C LEU A 282 -3.45 15.67 -11.37
N ALA A 283 -2.49 14.80 -11.09
CA ALA A 283 -1.42 14.46 -12.02
C ALA A 283 -1.82 13.21 -12.82
N PHE A 284 -1.40 13.12 -14.08
CA PHE A 284 -1.66 11.97 -14.95
C PHE A 284 -0.63 11.89 -16.06
N ALA A 285 -0.50 10.75 -16.72
CA ALA A 285 0.31 10.61 -17.93
C ALA A 285 -0.56 10.73 -19.18
N SER A 286 -0.10 11.47 -20.21
CA SER A 286 -0.82 11.54 -21.48
C SER A 286 0.12 11.71 -22.68
N ASN A 287 -0.23 11.09 -23.82
CA ASN A 287 0.52 11.18 -25.09
C ASN A 287 0.02 12.27 -26.03
N ARG A 288 -0.87 13.15 -25.58
CA ARG A 288 -1.49 14.21 -26.43
C ARG A 288 -0.50 15.17 -27.10
N ALA A 289 0.71 15.28 -26.58
CA ALA A 289 1.78 16.11 -27.14
C ALA A 289 2.82 15.29 -27.93
N GLY A 290 2.51 14.02 -28.26
CA GLY A 290 3.35 13.13 -29.05
C GLY A 290 4.02 12.02 -28.20
N SER A 291 4.81 12.36 -27.19
CA SER A 291 5.36 11.42 -26.20
C SER A 291 4.41 11.26 -25.02
N MET A 292 4.60 10.18 -24.26
CA MET A 292 3.92 10.00 -22.98
C MET A 292 4.59 10.90 -21.94
N ASP A 293 3.86 11.88 -21.44
CA ASP A 293 4.37 12.89 -20.53
C ASP A 293 3.50 13.02 -19.28
N VAL A 294 4.08 13.54 -18.21
CA VAL A 294 3.34 13.91 -17.00
C VAL A 294 2.64 15.25 -17.21
N TRP A 295 1.35 15.26 -16.96
CA TRP A 295 0.47 16.42 -16.97
C TRP A 295 -0.13 16.65 -15.59
N ILE A 296 -0.55 17.87 -15.33
CA ILE A 296 -1.29 18.29 -14.14
C ILE A 296 -2.54 19.05 -14.54
N ALA A 297 -3.59 18.87 -13.76
CA ALA A 297 -4.87 19.56 -13.91
C ALA A 297 -5.46 19.93 -12.55
N GLY A 298 -6.51 20.73 -12.53
CA GLY A 298 -7.43 20.78 -11.40
C GLY A 298 -8.09 19.41 -11.17
N ALA A 299 -8.53 19.13 -9.95
CA ALA A 299 -9.20 17.87 -9.63
C ALA A 299 -10.50 17.63 -10.41
N ASP A 300 -11.06 18.68 -10.99
CA ASP A 300 -12.21 18.68 -11.92
C ASP A 300 -11.82 18.47 -13.39
N GLY A 301 -10.52 18.36 -13.69
CA GLY A 301 -9.97 18.23 -15.04
C GLY A 301 -9.70 19.56 -15.76
N ALA A 302 -9.94 20.70 -15.13
CA ALA A 302 -9.63 22.02 -15.72
C ALA A 302 -8.13 22.36 -15.63
N ASP A 303 -7.70 23.42 -16.32
CA ASP A 303 -6.36 24.01 -16.26
C ASP A 303 -5.20 23.03 -16.51
N GLN A 304 -5.36 22.21 -17.54
CA GLN A 304 -4.40 21.15 -17.86
C GLN A 304 -3.07 21.71 -18.36
N ARG A 305 -1.96 21.30 -17.75
CA ARG A 305 -0.62 21.76 -18.09
C ARG A 305 0.37 20.59 -18.15
N ARG A 306 1.20 20.56 -19.19
CA ARG A 306 2.28 19.60 -19.36
C ARG A 306 3.45 19.93 -18.41
N LEU A 307 3.98 18.95 -17.68
CA LEU A 307 5.11 19.13 -16.78
C LEU A 307 6.43 18.59 -17.37
N THR A 308 6.38 17.51 -18.15
CA THR A 308 7.59 16.93 -18.78
C THR A 308 7.52 17.08 -20.30
N THR A 309 8.68 17.34 -20.93
CA THR A 309 8.76 17.67 -22.37
C THR A 309 9.89 16.94 -23.10
N THR A 310 10.46 15.91 -22.46
CA THR A 310 11.53 15.11 -23.06
C THR A 310 10.97 14.08 -24.05
N PRO A 311 11.79 13.53 -24.99
CA PRO A 311 11.35 12.43 -25.85
C PRO A 311 11.09 11.12 -25.12
N ALA A 312 11.48 11.02 -23.85
CA ALA A 312 11.30 9.84 -23.01
C ALA A 312 9.82 9.63 -22.67
N LYS A 313 9.49 8.43 -22.23
CA LYS A 313 8.17 8.11 -21.68
C LYS A 313 8.17 8.43 -20.18
N ASP A 314 7.39 9.41 -19.81
CA ASP A 314 7.20 9.83 -18.42
C ASP A 314 5.78 9.43 -17.98
N THR A 315 5.69 8.54 -16.97
CA THR A 315 4.43 7.88 -16.57
C THR A 315 4.31 7.74 -15.06
N ALA A 316 3.17 7.22 -14.59
CA ALA A 316 2.92 6.83 -13.20
C ALA A 316 3.34 7.90 -12.18
N PRO A 317 2.83 9.15 -12.26
CA PRO A 317 3.15 10.17 -11.28
C PRO A 317 2.58 9.82 -9.90
N CYS A 318 3.29 10.19 -8.83
CA CYS A 318 2.81 10.16 -7.46
C CYS A 318 3.26 11.39 -6.68
N TRP A 319 2.39 11.95 -5.85
CA TRP A 319 2.63 13.19 -5.12
C TRP A 319 3.37 12.96 -3.81
N SER A 320 4.25 13.88 -3.45
CA SER A 320 4.78 13.98 -2.09
C SER A 320 3.67 14.38 -1.10
N PRO A 321 3.76 13.99 0.19
CA PRO A 321 2.75 14.34 1.22
C PRO A 321 2.64 15.84 1.48
N THR A 322 3.57 16.64 0.97
CA THR A 322 3.55 18.11 1.05
C THR A 322 2.96 18.79 -0.20
N ALA A 323 2.62 18.01 -1.24
CA ALA A 323 2.21 18.50 -2.56
C ALA A 323 3.26 19.41 -3.26
N GLN A 324 4.51 19.41 -2.80
CA GLN A 324 5.58 20.23 -3.40
C GLN A 324 6.36 19.50 -4.48
N GLU A 325 6.37 18.17 -4.46
CA GLU A 325 7.11 17.34 -5.39
C GLU A 325 6.22 16.23 -5.97
N ILE A 326 6.62 15.77 -7.16
CA ILE A 326 6.02 14.64 -7.87
C ILE A 326 7.13 13.68 -8.21
N ALA A 327 7.00 12.42 -7.78
CA ALA A 327 7.82 11.34 -8.32
C ALA A 327 7.10 10.73 -9.52
N PHE A 328 7.84 10.20 -10.48
CA PHE A 328 7.32 9.61 -11.70
C PHE A 328 8.29 8.60 -12.30
N THR A 329 7.79 7.73 -13.14
CA THR A 329 8.61 6.78 -13.90
C THR A 329 9.05 7.40 -15.21
N SER A 330 10.36 7.26 -15.55
CA SER A 330 10.91 7.73 -16.83
C SER A 330 11.95 6.77 -17.38
N ASP A 331 11.93 6.55 -18.68
CA ASP A 331 12.93 5.76 -19.41
C ASP A 331 14.07 6.61 -20.01
N ARG A 332 14.18 7.89 -19.65
CA ARG A 332 15.21 8.84 -20.15
C ARG A 332 16.66 8.43 -19.91
N ALA A 333 16.88 7.47 -18.99
CA ALA A 333 18.19 6.88 -18.71
C ALA A 333 18.35 5.47 -19.35
N GLY A 334 17.52 5.13 -20.35
CA GLY A 334 17.56 3.87 -21.08
C GLY A 334 16.55 2.82 -20.60
N THR A 335 16.33 2.71 -19.29
CA THR A 335 15.33 1.82 -18.68
C THR A 335 14.45 2.59 -17.71
N PRO A 336 13.20 2.13 -17.47
CA PRO A 336 12.30 2.76 -16.52
C PRO A 336 12.90 2.88 -15.13
N GLN A 337 12.92 4.09 -14.60
CA GLN A 337 13.43 4.44 -13.27
C GLN A 337 12.55 5.50 -12.63
N ILE A 338 12.57 5.58 -11.31
CA ILE A 338 11.84 6.62 -10.59
C ILE A 338 12.68 7.91 -10.58
N TRP A 339 12.04 9.00 -10.95
CA TRP A 339 12.55 10.37 -10.96
C TRP A 339 11.69 11.23 -10.06
N ILE A 340 12.21 12.35 -9.61
CA ILE A 340 11.47 13.36 -8.83
C ILE A 340 11.64 14.72 -9.49
N MET A 341 10.58 15.52 -9.50
CA MET A 341 10.55 16.93 -9.89
C MET A 341 9.75 17.74 -8.87
N ASP A 342 9.87 19.06 -8.89
CA ASP A 342 8.92 19.88 -8.14
C ASP A 342 7.53 19.89 -8.82
N SER A 343 6.52 20.42 -8.14
CA SER A 343 5.14 20.44 -8.63
C SER A 343 4.93 21.32 -9.87
N GLU A 344 5.95 22.10 -10.26
CA GLU A 344 5.95 22.93 -11.47
C GLU A 344 6.67 22.26 -12.65
N GLY A 345 7.26 21.06 -12.44
CA GLY A 345 7.97 20.31 -13.47
C GLY A 345 9.46 20.64 -13.56
N LEU A 346 10.00 21.40 -12.61
CA LEU A 346 11.41 21.79 -12.56
C LEU A 346 12.22 20.89 -11.62
N ASN A 347 13.53 21.09 -11.55
CA ASN A 347 14.45 20.37 -10.64
C ASN A 347 14.40 18.84 -10.77
N VAL A 348 14.28 18.35 -12.00
CA VAL A 348 14.17 16.92 -12.32
C VAL A 348 15.44 16.19 -11.93
N ARG A 349 15.32 15.15 -11.09
CA ARG A 349 16.45 14.33 -10.63
C ARG A 349 16.08 12.86 -10.54
N ARG A 350 17.04 12.00 -10.83
CA ARG A 350 16.88 10.55 -10.72
C ARG A 350 16.88 10.12 -9.24
N LEU A 351 15.93 9.27 -8.87
CA LEU A 351 15.83 8.69 -7.54
C LEU A 351 16.46 7.29 -7.49
N THR A 352 16.02 6.38 -8.35
CA THR A 352 16.47 4.97 -8.34
C THR A 352 17.65 4.75 -9.28
N THR A 353 18.65 4.00 -8.80
CA THR A 353 19.86 3.64 -9.55
C THR A 353 20.16 2.14 -9.54
N ILE A 354 19.44 1.37 -8.69
CA ILE A 354 19.54 -0.08 -8.53
C ILE A 354 18.38 -0.74 -9.27
N GLY A 355 18.64 -1.90 -9.89
CA GLY A 355 17.65 -2.64 -10.65
C GLY A 355 17.52 -2.20 -12.10
N GLY A 356 17.13 -3.16 -12.96
CA GLY A 356 16.96 -2.94 -14.40
C GLY A 356 15.63 -2.30 -14.79
N TYR A 357 14.65 -2.25 -13.87
CA TYR A 357 13.31 -1.74 -14.10
C TYR A 357 12.70 -1.31 -12.76
N ASN A 358 12.27 -0.06 -12.65
CA ASN A 358 11.59 0.51 -11.50
C ASN A 358 10.43 1.37 -11.98
N ASP A 359 9.20 1.07 -11.54
CA ASP A 359 7.96 1.67 -12.07
C ASP A 359 6.89 1.80 -10.98
N GLY A 360 5.89 2.65 -11.21
CA GLY A 360 4.68 2.71 -10.41
C GLY A 360 4.95 3.13 -8.97
N CYS A 361 5.45 4.35 -8.77
CA CYS A 361 5.75 4.87 -7.44
C CYS A 361 4.49 5.12 -6.60
N ALA A 362 4.64 4.93 -5.29
CA ALA A 362 3.72 5.38 -4.26
C ALA A 362 4.51 6.09 -3.17
N TRP A 363 4.29 7.39 -2.99
CA TRP A 363 4.94 8.16 -1.95
C TRP A 363 4.23 7.92 -0.61
N ASN A 364 4.99 7.68 0.45
CA ASN A 364 4.41 7.47 1.78
C ASN A 364 3.65 8.73 2.23
N PRO A 365 2.34 8.63 2.55
CA PRO A 365 1.53 9.80 2.90
C PRO A 365 1.84 10.36 4.29
N SER A 366 2.49 9.57 5.15
CA SER A 366 2.88 10.02 6.49
C SER A 366 4.12 10.89 6.45
N LYS A 367 4.04 12.05 7.08
CA LYS A 367 5.20 12.96 7.24
C LYS A 367 6.28 12.40 8.17
N GLN A 368 5.99 11.32 8.89
CA GLN A 368 6.95 10.65 9.76
C GLN A 368 7.92 9.76 8.97
N PHE A 369 7.53 9.33 7.76
CA PHE A 369 8.31 8.40 6.95
C PHE A 369 8.65 9.03 5.60
N SER A 370 9.93 9.24 5.34
CA SER A 370 10.40 9.82 4.10
C SER A 370 10.74 8.73 3.09
N GLU A 371 9.70 8.06 2.53
CA GLU A 371 9.84 6.84 1.74
C GLU A 371 8.99 6.85 0.48
N ILE A 372 9.47 6.14 -0.55
CA ILE A 372 8.70 5.83 -1.76
C ILE A 372 8.73 4.32 -1.98
N ALA A 373 7.55 3.70 -2.09
CA ALA A 373 7.39 2.33 -2.56
C ALA A 373 7.27 2.31 -4.10
N TYR A 374 7.74 1.25 -4.74
CA TYR A 374 7.66 1.10 -6.19
C TYR A 374 7.74 -0.38 -6.60
N THR A 375 7.31 -0.68 -7.80
CA THR A 375 7.50 -1.98 -8.44
C THR A 375 8.91 -2.05 -9.01
N ALA A 376 9.69 -3.06 -8.63
CA ALA A 376 11.10 -3.19 -9.00
C ALA A 376 11.42 -4.55 -9.61
N ARG A 377 12.36 -4.59 -10.55
CA ARG A 377 13.05 -5.81 -10.95
C ARG A 377 14.51 -5.68 -10.50
N LEU A 378 14.80 -6.20 -9.31
CA LEU A 378 16.11 -6.10 -8.68
C LEU A 378 17.01 -7.27 -9.08
N GLU A 379 16.46 -8.45 -9.27
CA GLU A 379 17.15 -9.69 -9.65
C GLU A 379 16.49 -10.33 -10.88
N ALA A 380 17.10 -11.40 -11.41
CA ALA A 380 16.50 -12.19 -12.48
C ALA A 380 15.26 -12.91 -11.93
N GLY A 381 14.07 -12.55 -12.42
CA GLY A 381 12.81 -13.14 -11.96
C GLY A 381 11.61 -12.25 -12.23
N GLY A 382 10.63 -12.29 -11.34
CA GLY A 382 9.44 -11.45 -11.36
C GLY A 382 9.69 -10.02 -10.88
N PHE A 383 8.61 -9.30 -10.69
CA PHE A 383 8.64 -7.99 -10.05
C PHE A 383 8.46 -8.14 -8.53
N ASP A 384 9.07 -7.24 -7.79
CA ASP A 384 8.95 -7.12 -6.34
C ASP A 384 8.54 -5.71 -5.94
N ILE A 385 7.96 -5.61 -4.75
CA ILE A 385 7.78 -4.31 -4.11
C ILE A 385 9.06 -3.95 -3.37
N ALA A 386 9.61 -2.80 -3.74
CA ALA A 386 10.75 -2.19 -3.06
C ALA A 386 10.34 -0.86 -2.43
N VAL A 387 11.03 -0.48 -1.37
CA VAL A 387 10.88 0.81 -0.70
C VAL A 387 12.25 1.47 -0.63
N ILE A 388 12.33 2.72 -1.07
CA ILE A 388 13.53 3.56 -0.93
C ILE A 388 13.29 4.63 0.12
N ASP A 389 14.20 4.72 1.08
CA ASP A 389 14.29 5.84 2.02
C ASP A 389 14.92 7.04 1.33
N LEU A 390 14.27 8.20 1.36
CA LEU A 390 14.69 9.39 0.64
C LEU A 390 15.91 10.10 1.27
N ALA A 391 16.09 9.93 2.57
CA ALA A 391 17.22 10.55 3.30
C ALA A 391 18.50 9.72 3.16
N THR A 392 18.41 8.41 3.35
CA THR A 392 19.56 7.50 3.34
C THR A 392 19.84 6.89 1.98
N ARG A 393 18.88 6.91 1.06
CA ARG A 393 18.90 6.23 -0.25
C ARG A 393 18.98 4.70 -0.16
N GLN A 394 18.76 4.14 1.00
CA GLN A 394 18.69 2.69 1.19
C GLN A 394 17.43 2.12 0.56
N VAL A 395 17.57 0.98 -0.11
CA VAL A 395 16.46 0.26 -0.73
C VAL A 395 16.20 -1.02 0.05
N ARG A 396 14.95 -1.24 0.44
CA ARG A 396 14.45 -2.46 1.06
C ARG A 396 13.53 -3.18 0.07
N GLN A 397 13.73 -4.48 -0.11
CA GLN A 397 12.88 -5.35 -0.92
C GLN A 397 11.88 -6.04 0.01
N LEU A 398 10.58 -5.79 -0.19
CA LEU A 398 9.53 -6.28 0.73
C LEU A 398 8.98 -7.66 0.34
N THR A 399 9.05 -8.06 -0.94
CA THR A 399 8.31 -9.23 -1.43
C THR A 399 9.18 -10.31 -2.06
N GLN A 400 10.43 -10.43 -1.67
CA GLN A 400 11.37 -11.41 -2.20
C GLN A 400 10.81 -12.84 -2.22
N GLY A 401 10.93 -13.53 -3.37
CA GLY A 401 10.55 -14.93 -3.53
C GLY A 401 9.04 -15.22 -3.53
N ARG A 402 8.18 -14.20 -3.64
CA ARG A 402 6.72 -14.35 -3.59
C ARG A 402 6.03 -14.42 -4.96
N GLY A 403 6.77 -14.54 -6.04
CA GLY A 403 6.29 -14.42 -7.42
C GLY A 403 6.38 -12.96 -7.89
N SER A 404 5.56 -12.55 -8.86
CA SER A 404 5.53 -11.15 -9.31
C SER A 404 4.57 -10.36 -8.43
N CYS A 405 5.07 -9.29 -7.78
CA CYS A 405 4.26 -8.37 -6.97
C CYS A 405 4.41 -6.94 -7.52
N GLU A 406 3.29 -6.23 -7.70
CA GLU A 406 3.23 -4.97 -8.43
C GLU A 406 2.18 -4.01 -7.84
N TYR A 407 2.26 -2.73 -8.19
CA TYR A 407 1.31 -1.68 -7.83
C TYR A 407 1.17 -1.47 -6.31
N PRO A 408 2.22 -1.03 -5.63
CA PRO A 408 2.13 -0.71 -4.21
C PRO A 408 1.28 0.55 -3.98
N SER A 409 0.48 0.54 -2.92
CA SER A 409 -0.20 1.72 -2.37
C SER A 409 -0.11 1.71 -0.85
N TRP A 410 0.22 2.86 -0.26
CA TRP A 410 0.36 3.01 1.19
C TRP A 410 -1.00 3.17 1.87
N ALA A 411 -1.14 2.57 3.04
CA ALA A 411 -2.20 2.93 3.96
C ALA A 411 -2.06 4.40 4.41
N PRO A 412 -3.17 5.09 4.77
CA PRO A 412 -3.12 6.49 5.20
C PRO A 412 -2.25 6.77 6.43
N ASN A 413 -1.92 5.75 7.23
CA ASN A 413 -0.99 5.86 8.36
C ASN A 413 0.48 5.73 7.95
N GLY A 414 0.77 5.34 6.71
CA GLY A 414 2.12 5.13 6.19
C GLY A 414 2.86 3.91 6.75
N ARG A 415 2.17 3.03 7.49
CA ARG A 415 2.76 1.86 8.17
C ARG A 415 2.52 0.54 7.47
N HIS A 416 1.57 0.51 6.55
CA HIS A 416 1.19 -0.67 5.79
C HIS A 416 1.12 -0.34 4.31
N LEU A 417 1.32 -1.36 3.48
CA LEU A 417 1.17 -1.28 2.03
C LEU A 417 0.22 -2.37 1.56
N VAL A 418 -0.61 -2.04 0.58
CA VAL A 418 -1.34 -3.02 -0.22
C VAL A 418 -0.70 -3.08 -1.62
N PHE A 419 -0.67 -4.25 -2.22
CA PHE A 419 -0.13 -4.49 -3.56
C PHE A 419 -0.76 -5.73 -4.18
N SER A 420 -0.56 -5.93 -5.49
CA SER A 420 -1.00 -7.12 -6.20
C SER A 420 0.13 -8.13 -6.28
N CYS A 421 -0.12 -9.41 -5.96
CA CYS A 421 0.85 -10.48 -6.15
C CYS A 421 0.26 -11.60 -6.99
N ARG A 422 1.07 -12.12 -7.90
CA ARG A 422 0.72 -13.29 -8.69
C ARG A 422 1.03 -14.57 -7.92
N ARG A 423 0.00 -15.39 -7.69
CA ARG A 423 0.11 -16.71 -7.07
C ARG A 423 -0.39 -17.77 -8.05
N GLY A 424 0.54 -18.52 -8.62
CA GLY A 424 0.23 -19.44 -9.72
C GLY A 424 -0.32 -18.69 -10.93
N THR A 425 -1.57 -18.94 -11.30
CA THR A 425 -2.26 -18.30 -12.43
C THR A 425 -3.10 -17.09 -12.03
N ARG A 426 -3.26 -16.80 -10.73
CA ARG A 426 -4.14 -15.75 -10.21
C ARG A 426 -3.35 -14.57 -9.64
N TRP A 427 -3.96 -13.41 -9.74
CA TRP A 427 -3.53 -12.21 -9.05
C TRP A 427 -4.41 -11.96 -7.84
N GLU A 428 -3.79 -11.76 -6.69
CA GLU A 428 -4.42 -11.51 -5.40
C GLU A 428 -3.86 -10.23 -4.78
N LEU A 429 -4.65 -9.58 -3.95
CA LEU A 429 -4.15 -8.48 -3.15
C LEU A 429 -3.47 -9.02 -1.90
N ALA A 430 -2.37 -8.39 -1.54
CA ALA A 430 -1.64 -8.67 -0.31
C ALA A 430 -1.35 -7.37 0.43
N ILE A 431 -1.25 -7.47 1.75
CA ILE A 431 -0.87 -6.37 2.62
C ILE A 431 0.41 -6.76 3.35
N ALA A 432 1.35 -5.83 3.43
CA ALA A 432 2.55 -5.96 4.26
C ALA A 432 2.68 -4.78 5.22
N ASP A 433 3.36 -5.00 6.35
CA ASP A 433 3.87 -3.87 7.12
C ASP A 433 5.01 -3.16 6.36
N ARG A 434 5.31 -1.94 6.74
CA ARG A 434 6.33 -1.07 6.13
C ARG A 434 7.70 -1.74 5.99
N GLU A 435 8.04 -2.64 6.90
CA GLU A 435 9.33 -3.33 6.93
C GLU A 435 9.32 -4.68 6.18
N GLY A 436 8.16 -5.15 5.72
CA GLY A 436 8.03 -6.44 5.05
C GLY A 436 8.14 -7.65 5.98
N ARG A 437 8.08 -7.46 7.31
CA ARG A 437 8.16 -8.54 8.31
C ARG A 437 6.93 -9.43 8.30
N SER A 438 5.76 -8.81 8.11
CA SER A 438 4.49 -9.51 7.95
C SER A 438 3.93 -9.27 6.55
N THR A 439 3.35 -10.30 5.97
CA THR A 439 2.61 -10.20 4.72
C THR A 439 1.44 -11.15 4.76
N GLN A 440 0.25 -10.66 4.49
CA GLN A 440 -0.98 -11.45 4.45
C GLN A 440 -1.72 -11.22 3.14
N THR A 441 -2.39 -12.27 2.66
CA THR A 441 -3.30 -12.15 1.51
C THR A 441 -4.61 -11.53 1.97
N LEU A 442 -5.08 -10.51 1.25
CA LEU A 442 -6.39 -9.92 1.49
C LEU A 442 -7.48 -10.74 0.81
N ALA A 443 -8.48 -11.17 1.57
CA ALA A 443 -9.58 -11.98 1.06
C ALA A 443 -10.56 -11.10 0.25
N THR A 444 -10.29 -10.92 -1.04
CA THR A 444 -11.11 -10.09 -1.95
C THR A 444 -12.08 -10.88 -2.82
N GLY A 445 -12.12 -12.22 -2.69
CA GLY A 445 -13.00 -13.11 -3.46
C GLY A 445 -12.41 -13.56 -4.80
N PRO A 446 -13.26 -14.10 -5.72
CA PRO A 446 -12.79 -14.73 -6.96
C PRO A 446 -12.21 -13.73 -7.98
N GLY A 447 -11.63 -14.26 -9.08
CA GLY A 447 -11.06 -13.51 -10.19
C GLY A 447 -9.62 -13.04 -9.91
N ASN A 448 -9.07 -12.29 -10.87
CA ASN A 448 -7.82 -11.58 -10.73
C ASN A 448 -8.09 -10.19 -10.11
N ASN A 449 -7.53 -9.96 -8.93
CA ASN A 449 -7.67 -8.73 -8.18
C ASN A 449 -6.35 -7.99 -8.23
N VAL A 450 -6.33 -6.80 -8.86
CA VAL A 450 -5.09 -6.09 -9.19
C VAL A 450 -5.20 -4.59 -8.99
N GLN A 451 -4.04 -3.92 -8.97
CA GLN A 451 -3.92 -2.47 -8.97
C GLN A 451 -4.69 -1.83 -7.81
N PRO A 452 -4.39 -2.21 -6.57
CA PRO A 452 -5.06 -1.64 -5.43
C PRO A 452 -4.63 -0.20 -5.18
N ASP A 453 -5.55 0.57 -4.59
CA ASP A 453 -5.25 1.85 -3.98
C ASP A 453 -5.89 1.94 -2.60
N TRP A 454 -5.08 2.26 -1.58
CA TRP A 454 -5.54 2.33 -0.20
C TRP A 454 -6.02 3.75 0.12
N GLY A 455 -7.33 3.90 0.29
CA GLY A 455 -7.96 5.17 0.57
C GLY A 455 -8.21 5.45 2.05
N PRO A 456 -8.71 6.65 2.36
CA PRO A 456 -9.09 7.06 3.70
C PRO A 456 -10.33 6.36 4.23
#